data_212eb426e2f87a0dd0f1ad4b6546a7db
#
_entry.id   212eb426e2f87a0dd0f1ad4b6546a7db
#
_cell.length_a   1.000
_cell.length_b   1.000
_cell.length_c   1.000
_cell.angle_alpha   90.00
_cell.angle_beta   90.00
_cell.angle_gamma   90.00
#
_symmetry.space_group_name_H-M   'P 1'
#
loop_
_entity.id
_entity.type
_entity.pdbx_description
1 polymer ?
#
loop_
_entity_poly.entity_id
_entity_poly.type
_entity_poly.pdbx_seq_one_letter_code
_entity_poly.pdbx_strand_id
1 'polypeptide(L)'
;MRNWKVVVITPENPFDGETEQIKKVIACGIFRLHLRHPKADEQTMRRILNGLSADERGKIVLHDHYNLVDEYNLGGAHLNGRHPELASVCSSRSCHSLAEVVASTGMRYCFLSPIFDSISKSGYASNFSDDVLRQAKKDGIINERVIALGGITVGKVQQVKEYGFGGVAILGSAWKDGIAQLDIIKQMME
;
A
#
# COMPACT_ATOMS: atom_id res chain seq x y z
N MET A 1 18.51 11.89 5.02
CA MET A 1 17.04 12.00 5.13
C MET A 1 16.46 10.60 5.03
N ARG A 2 15.51 10.21 5.91
CA ARG A 2 14.81 8.92 5.76
C ARG A 2 14.01 8.97 4.45
N ASN A 3 14.12 7.92 3.63
CA ASN A 3 13.40 7.83 2.36
C ASN A 3 11.91 7.54 2.65
N TRP A 4 11.10 8.59 2.82
CA TRP A 4 9.67 8.49 3.09
C TRP A 4 8.95 7.84 1.92
N LYS A 5 8.12 6.86 2.20
CA LYS A 5 7.45 6.04 1.18
C LYS A 5 5.95 6.36 1.13
N VAL A 6 5.44 6.63 -0.04
CA VAL A 6 4.00 6.69 -0.30
C VAL A 6 3.62 5.51 -1.19
N VAL A 7 2.69 4.70 -0.71
CA VAL A 7 2.07 3.59 -1.43
C VAL A 7 0.63 3.97 -1.75
N VAL A 8 0.23 3.80 -3.00
CA VAL A 8 -1.16 3.98 -3.41
C VAL A 8 -1.77 2.61 -3.71
N ILE A 9 -2.95 2.35 -3.14
CA ILE A 9 -3.72 1.12 -3.40
C ILE A 9 -4.89 1.48 -4.31
N THR A 10 -5.15 0.68 -5.36
CA THR A 10 -6.28 0.92 -6.26
C THR A 10 -7.63 0.65 -5.60
N PRO A 11 -8.74 1.22 -6.11
CA PRO A 11 -10.09 0.81 -5.75
C PRO A 11 -10.29 -0.70 -5.90
N GLU A 12 -11.33 -1.24 -5.24
CA GLU A 12 -11.57 -2.69 -5.23
C GLU A 12 -12.00 -3.24 -6.60
N ASN A 13 -12.72 -2.44 -7.38
CA ASN A 13 -13.19 -2.83 -8.70
C ASN A 13 -12.44 -2.05 -9.78
N PRO A 14 -12.08 -2.71 -10.90
CA PRO A 14 -11.55 -2.02 -12.08
C PRO A 14 -12.56 -0.99 -12.61
N PHE A 15 -12.06 0.05 -13.25
CA PHE A 15 -12.88 1.12 -13.82
C PHE A 15 -12.32 1.60 -15.16
N ASP A 16 -13.17 2.28 -15.95
CA ASP A 16 -12.77 2.79 -17.26
C ASP A 16 -11.67 3.87 -17.13
N GLY A 17 -10.63 3.75 -17.96
CA GLY A 17 -9.49 4.67 -17.92
C GLY A 17 -8.50 4.43 -16.77
N GLU A 18 -8.64 3.35 -16.00
CA GLU A 18 -7.79 3.06 -14.85
C GLU A 18 -6.30 3.05 -15.19
N THR A 19 -5.91 2.45 -16.31
CA THR A 19 -4.50 2.42 -16.74
C THR A 19 -3.91 3.83 -16.84
N GLU A 20 -4.64 4.77 -17.40
CA GLU A 20 -4.19 6.17 -17.52
C GLU A 20 -4.12 6.87 -16.16
N GLN A 21 -5.02 6.56 -15.23
CA GLN A 21 -4.94 7.07 -13.86
C GLN A 21 -3.74 6.48 -13.12
N ILE A 22 -3.46 5.17 -13.29
CA ILE A 22 -2.27 4.49 -12.74
C ILE A 22 -0.99 5.19 -13.20
N LYS A 23 -0.84 5.48 -14.50
CA LYS A 23 0.32 6.21 -15.04
C LYS A 23 0.51 7.56 -14.36
N LYS A 24 -0.57 8.35 -14.20
CA LYS A 24 -0.52 9.65 -13.52
C LYS A 24 -0.07 9.52 -12.06
N VAL A 25 -0.57 8.50 -11.34
CA VAL A 25 -0.18 8.22 -9.96
C VAL A 25 1.31 7.85 -9.88
N ILE A 26 1.79 6.98 -10.77
CA ILE A 26 3.21 6.59 -10.81
C ILE A 26 4.10 7.80 -11.13
N ALA A 27 3.66 8.66 -12.06
CA ALA A 27 4.38 9.90 -12.43
C ALA A 27 4.51 10.90 -11.27
N CYS A 28 3.71 10.81 -10.21
CA CYS A 28 3.91 11.57 -8.97
C CYS A 28 5.19 11.19 -8.22
N GLY A 29 5.83 10.07 -8.55
CA GLY A 29 7.05 9.61 -7.86
C GLY A 29 6.80 8.73 -6.65
N ILE A 30 5.63 8.11 -6.52
CA ILE A 30 5.31 7.18 -5.43
C ILE A 30 6.28 6.01 -5.33
N PHE A 31 6.36 5.41 -4.14
CA PHE A 31 7.19 4.23 -3.92
C PHE A 31 6.67 3.01 -4.66
N ARG A 32 5.40 2.65 -4.47
CA ARG A 32 4.72 1.52 -5.12
C ARG A 32 3.24 1.83 -5.35
N LEU A 33 2.67 1.22 -6.39
CA LEU A 33 1.23 1.12 -6.59
C LEU A 33 0.81 -0.34 -6.38
N HIS A 34 -0.12 -0.54 -5.44
CA HIS A 34 -0.72 -1.84 -5.16
C HIS A 34 -1.98 -2.00 -6.00
N LEU A 35 -1.91 -2.85 -7.02
CA LEU A 35 -3.05 -3.18 -7.88
C LEU A 35 -3.87 -4.29 -7.19
N ARG A 36 -5.03 -3.90 -6.65
CA ARG A 36 -5.88 -4.75 -5.83
C ARG A 36 -7.29 -4.83 -6.39
N HIS A 37 -7.56 -5.88 -7.13
CA HIS A 37 -8.89 -6.19 -7.70
C HIS A 37 -9.29 -7.63 -7.40
N PRO A 38 -9.76 -7.92 -6.17
CA PRO A 38 -9.97 -9.29 -5.69
C PRO A 38 -11.02 -10.09 -6.46
N LYS A 39 -11.84 -9.43 -7.27
CA LYS A 39 -12.90 -10.05 -8.09
C LYS A 39 -12.62 -9.98 -9.60
N ALA A 40 -11.53 -9.34 -10.01
CA ALA A 40 -11.17 -9.27 -11.42
C ALA A 40 -10.59 -10.60 -11.89
N ASP A 41 -10.88 -10.96 -13.13
CA ASP A 41 -10.23 -12.07 -13.80
C ASP A 41 -8.81 -11.71 -14.26
N GLU A 42 -8.04 -12.70 -14.59
CA GLU A 42 -6.67 -12.53 -15.05
C GLU A 42 -6.60 -11.73 -16.35
N GLN A 43 -7.58 -11.86 -17.24
CA GLN A 43 -7.62 -11.13 -18.50
C GLN A 43 -7.74 -9.61 -18.26
N THR A 44 -8.54 -9.20 -17.31
CA THR A 44 -8.64 -7.80 -16.88
C THR A 44 -7.31 -7.28 -16.33
N MET A 45 -6.64 -8.07 -15.48
CA MET A 45 -5.32 -7.72 -14.96
C MET A 45 -4.29 -7.56 -16.07
N ARG A 46 -4.25 -8.50 -17.02
CA ARG A 46 -3.39 -8.44 -18.20
C ARG A 46 -3.64 -7.20 -19.05
N ARG A 47 -4.90 -6.83 -19.27
CA ARG A 47 -5.26 -5.62 -20.02
C ARG A 47 -4.68 -4.36 -19.38
N ILE A 48 -4.79 -4.23 -18.04
CA ILE A 48 -4.21 -3.09 -17.31
C ILE A 48 -2.67 -3.09 -17.43
N LEU A 49 -2.03 -4.23 -17.20
CA LEU A 49 -0.57 -4.37 -17.23
C LEU A 49 0.03 -4.14 -18.63
N ASN A 50 -0.66 -4.58 -19.69
CA ASN A 50 -0.25 -4.36 -21.08
C ASN A 50 -0.25 -2.87 -21.48
N GLY A 51 -1.07 -2.06 -20.83
CA GLY A 51 -1.10 -0.61 -21.06
C GLY A 51 0.02 0.16 -20.35
N LEU A 52 0.86 -0.49 -19.53
CA LEU A 52 1.95 0.11 -18.78
C LEU A 52 3.30 -0.17 -19.43
N SER A 53 4.23 0.78 -19.36
CA SER A 53 5.64 0.59 -19.73
C SER A 53 6.36 -0.34 -18.75
N ALA A 54 7.56 -0.80 -19.11
CA ALA A 54 8.38 -1.66 -18.24
C ALA A 54 8.73 -0.97 -16.91
N ASP A 55 9.07 0.31 -16.94
CA ASP A 55 9.38 1.10 -15.73
C ASP A 55 8.16 1.25 -14.82
N GLU A 56 6.98 1.52 -15.41
CA GLU A 56 5.74 1.62 -14.66
C GLU A 56 5.35 0.26 -14.04
N ARG A 57 5.49 -0.84 -14.78
CA ARG A 57 5.27 -2.20 -14.27
C ARG A 57 6.17 -2.53 -13.08
N GLY A 58 7.42 -2.08 -13.08
CA GLY A 58 8.33 -2.22 -11.94
C GLY A 58 7.87 -1.51 -10.66
N LYS A 59 6.88 -0.61 -10.74
CA LYS A 59 6.22 0.01 -9.57
C LYS A 59 4.99 -0.75 -9.07
N ILE A 60 4.45 -1.68 -9.85
CA ILE A 60 3.22 -2.41 -9.52
C ILE A 60 3.49 -3.56 -8.54
N VAL A 61 2.64 -3.71 -7.54
CA VAL A 61 2.59 -4.85 -6.61
C VAL A 61 1.19 -5.46 -6.66
N LEU A 62 1.09 -6.76 -6.93
CA LEU A 62 -0.19 -7.45 -7.04
C LEU A 62 -0.66 -8.00 -5.70
N HIS A 63 -1.97 -7.96 -5.46
CA HIS A 63 -2.65 -8.58 -4.31
C HIS A 63 -3.26 -9.95 -4.63
N ASP A 64 -3.38 -10.28 -5.91
CA ASP A 64 -3.95 -11.50 -6.46
C ASP A 64 -3.23 -11.80 -7.81
N HIS A 65 -3.45 -12.95 -8.45
CA HIS A 65 -2.85 -13.32 -9.75
C HIS A 65 -1.30 -13.26 -9.74
N TYR A 66 -0.68 -13.86 -8.74
CA TYR A 66 0.78 -13.77 -8.50
C TYR A 66 1.65 -14.37 -9.60
N ASN A 67 1.08 -15.26 -10.43
CA ASN A 67 1.72 -15.77 -11.65
C ASN A 67 2.11 -14.65 -12.63
N LEU A 68 1.42 -13.51 -12.61
CA LEU A 68 1.74 -12.37 -13.46
C LEU A 68 2.97 -11.57 -12.99
N VAL A 69 3.43 -11.78 -11.77
CA VAL A 69 4.55 -10.99 -11.19
C VAL A 69 5.82 -11.20 -12.00
N ASP A 70 6.21 -12.44 -12.22
CA ASP A 70 7.42 -12.78 -12.98
C ASP A 70 7.21 -12.54 -14.48
N GLU A 71 6.03 -12.88 -15.02
CA GLU A 71 5.71 -12.71 -16.43
C GLU A 71 5.83 -11.25 -16.90
N TYR A 72 5.37 -10.31 -16.08
CA TYR A 72 5.39 -8.86 -16.38
C TYR A 72 6.56 -8.12 -15.75
N ASN A 73 7.44 -8.81 -15.02
CA ASN A 73 8.55 -8.22 -14.25
C ASN A 73 8.08 -7.09 -13.33
N LEU A 74 7.08 -7.41 -12.49
CA LEU A 74 6.45 -6.45 -11.59
C LEU A 74 7.29 -6.19 -10.34
N GLY A 75 6.94 -5.16 -9.57
CA GLY A 75 7.57 -4.79 -8.31
C GLY A 75 7.41 -5.81 -7.18
N GLY A 76 6.52 -6.80 -7.35
CA GLY A 76 6.32 -7.92 -6.43
C GLY A 76 4.86 -8.26 -6.16
N ALA A 77 4.64 -9.11 -5.16
CA ALA A 77 3.34 -9.51 -4.66
C ALA A 77 3.13 -9.08 -3.21
N HIS A 78 1.89 -8.87 -2.81
CA HIS A 78 1.46 -8.52 -1.46
C HIS A 78 0.68 -9.65 -0.82
N LEU A 79 1.24 -10.29 0.22
CA LEU A 79 0.55 -11.29 1.01
C LEU A 79 -0.61 -10.67 1.79
N ASN A 80 -1.75 -11.31 1.71
CA ASN A 80 -2.98 -10.90 2.41
C ASN A 80 -3.70 -12.14 2.94
N GLY A 81 -4.83 -11.94 3.66
CA GLY A 81 -5.56 -13.05 4.28
C GLY A 81 -6.13 -14.09 3.30
N ARG A 82 -6.23 -13.76 1.99
CA ARG A 82 -6.67 -14.71 0.94
C ARG A 82 -5.52 -15.60 0.45
N HIS A 83 -4.29 -15.11 0.53
CA HIS A 83 -3.09 -15.77 0.03
C HIS A 83 -1.97 -15.69 1.08
N PRO A 84 -2.05 -16.50 2.16
CA PRO A 84 -1.10 -16.39 3.27
C PRO A 84 0.27 -17.03 3.00
N GLU A 85 0.42 -17.86 1.97
CA GLU A 85 1.55 -18.80 1.82
C GLU A 85 2.31 -18.71 0.48
N LEU A 86 2.52 -17.55 -0.09
CA LEU A 86 3.33 -17.44 -1.31
C LEU A 86 4.65 -16.73 -1.04
N ALA A 87 5.72 -17.51 -0.92
CA ALA A 87 7.00 -17.03 -0.41
C ALA A 87 7.95 -16.43 -1.47
N SER A 88 8.01 -16.96 -2.70
CA SER A 88 9.14 -16.65 -3.61
C SER A 88 9.07 -15.27 -4.28
N VAL A 89 7.88 -14.74 -4.51
CA VAL A 89 7.69 -13.43 -5.20
C VAL A 89 7.16 -12.34 -4.26
N CYS A 90 6.89 -12.68 -2.99
CA CYS A 90 6.27 -11.75 -2.06
C CYS A 90 7.24 -10.69 -1.56
N SER A 91 6.90 -9.44 -1.78
CA SER A 91 7.68 -8.28 -1.35
C SER A 91 7.11 -7.59 -0.11
N SER A 92 5.83 -7.82 0.20
CA SER A 92 5.14 -7.17 1.32
C SER A 92 3.97 -8.00 1.85
N ARG A 93 3.47 -7.64 3.03
CA ARG A 93 2.27 -8.24 3.63
C ARG A 93 1.47 -7.25 4.47
N SER A 94 0.19 -7.55 4.70
CA SER A 94 -0.64 -6.88 5.70
C SER A 94 -0.40 -7.48 7.09
N CYS A 95 -0.30 -6.61 8.10
CA CYS A 95 -0.22 -6.93 9.53
C CYS A 95 -1.30 -6.15 10.28
N HIS A 96 -1.94 -6.81 11.25
CA HIS A 96 -3.00 -6.23 12.07
C HIS A 96 -2.63 -6.21 13.57
N SER A 97 -1.42 -6.64 13.89
CA SER A 97 -0.82 -6.58 15.22
C SER A 97 0.68 -6.33 15.16
N LEU A 98 1.26 -5.85 16.27
CA LEU A 98 2.71 -5.69 16.38
C LEU A 98 3.45 -7.04 16.33
N ALA A 99 2.83 -8.12 16.85
CA ALA A 99 3.36 -9.47 16.75
C ALA A 99 3.50 -9.93 15.29
N GLU A 100 2.51 -9.63 14.43
CA GLU A 100 2.59 -9.93 13.01
C GLU A 100 3.69 -9.11 12.30
N VAL A 101 3.91 -7.85 12.73
CA VAL A 101 5.03 -7.03 12.22
C VAL A 101 6.37 -7.69 12.55
N VAL A 102 6.56 -8.14 13.80
CA VAL A 102 7.77 -8.86 14.23
C VAL A 102 7.96 -10.14 13.42
N ALA A 103 6.90 -10.90 13.19
CA ALA A 103 6.93 -12.12 12.40
C ALA A 103 7.12 -11.89 10.89
N SER A 104 7.05 -10.65 10.40
CA SER A 104 7.18 -10.31 8.97
C SER A 104 8.64 -10.18 8.49
N THR A 105 9.56 -10.88 9.14
CA THR A 105 10.96 -10.96 8.73
C THR A 105 11.08 -11.53 7.31
N GLY A 106 11.96 -10.94 6.50
CA GLY A 106 12.11 -11.34 5.08
C GLY A 106 11.27 -10.55 4.09
N MET A 107 10.21 -9.85 4.52
CA MET A 107 9.50 -8.92 3.67
C MET A 107 10.30 -7.61 3.48
N ARG A 108 10.23 -7.02 2.29
CA ARG A 108 10.84 -5.69 2.04
C ARG A 108 10.15 -4.61 2.85
N TYR A 109 8.84 -4.73 3.04
CA TYR A 109 8.01 -3.87 3.91
C TYR A 109 6.74 -4.60 4.33
N CYS A 110 6.05 -4.07 5.32
CA CYS A 110 4.71 -4.53 5.69
C CYS A 110 3.78 -3.34 5.95
N PHE A 111 2.49 -3.57 5.79
CA PHE A 111 1.48 -2.63 6.25
C PHE A 111 1.08 -2.96 7.67
N LEU A 112 0.96 -1.97 8.54
CA LEU A 112 0.30 -2.09 9.83
C LEU A 112 -1.00 -1.30 9.78
N SER A 113 -2.13 -1.96 10.06
CA SER A 113 -3.47 -1.37 9.91
C SER A 113 -4.49 -1.96 10.90
N PRO A 114 -5.55 -1.19 11.23
CA PRO A 114 -5.73 0.23 10.96
C PRO A 114 -5.01 1.10 11.99
N ILE A 115 -4.29 2.15 11.53
CA ILE A 115 -3.60 3.09 12.43
C ILE A 115 -4.54 4.15 12.99
N PHE A 116 -5.48 4.62 12.16
CA PHE A 116 -6.53 5.56 12.57
C PHE A 116 -7.90 5.01 12.19
N ASP A 117 -8.94 5.56 12.81
CA ASP A 117 -10.31 5.20 12.47
C ASP A 117 -10.59 5.44 10.98
N SER A 118 -11.33 4.52 10.38
CA SER A 118 -11.65 4.59 8.95
C SER A 118 -12.58 5.78 8.67
N ILE A 119 -12.22 6.59 7.67
CA ILE A 119 -13.07 7.67 7.18
C ILE A 119 -14.22 7.11 6.32
N SER A 120 -14.02 5.95 5.70
CA SER A 120 -14.93 5.38 4.69
C SER A 120 -15.69 4.15 5.13
N LYS A 121 -15.36 3.55 6.28
CA LYS A 121 -16.03 2.34 6.81
C LYS A 121 -16.39 2.55 8.28
N SER A 122 -17.68 2.70 8.57
CA SER A 122 -18.17 2.71 9.97
C SER A 122 -17.83 1.38 10.65
N GLY A 123 -17.26 1.44 11.87
CA GLY A 123 -16.92 0.26 12.67
C GLY A 123 -15.47 -0.23 12.57
N TYR A 124 -14.61 0.40 11.77
CA TYR A 124 -13.17 0.16 11.77
C TYR A 124 -12.45 1.20 12.65
N ALA A 125 -12.40 0.92 13.95
CA ALA A 125 -11.63 1.72 14.91
C ALA A 125 -10.14 1.34 14.86
N SER A 126 -9.29 2.30 15.21
CA SER A 126 -7.86 2.04 15.42
C SER A 126 -7.69 1.01 16.55
N ASN A 127 -6.83 0.01 16.30
CA ASN A 127 -6.47 -0.99 17.30
C ASN A 127 -5.25 -0.57 18.14
N PHE A 128 -4.68 0.61 17.88
CA PHE A 128 -3.42 1.06 18.49
C PHE A 128 -3.60 2.43 19.15
N SER A 129 -3.34 2.50 20.45
CA SER A 129 -3.24 3.79 21.15
C SER A 129 -1.94 4.51 20.79
N ASP A 130 -1.89 5.83 21.01
CA ASP A 130 -0.69 6.65 20.82
C ASP A 130 0.51 6.11 21.60
N ASP A 131 0.30 5.72 22.84
CA ASP A 131 1.35 5.16 23.71
C ASP A 131 1.90 3.83 23.17
N VAL A 132 1.03 2.95 22.67
CA VAL A 132 1.44 1.68 22.05
C VAL A 132 2.31 1.91 20.83
N LEU A 133 1.94 2.85 19.94
CA LEU A 133 2.72 3.16 18.74
C LEU A 133 4.08 3.79 19.09
N ARG A 134 4.12 4.70 20.07
CA ARG A 134 5.35 5.31 20.56
C ARG A 134 6.29 4.28 21.23
N GLN A 135 5.72 3.35 21.98
CA GLN A 135 6.52 2.26 22.58
C GLN A 135 7.05 1.32 21.50
N ALA A 136 6.22 0.91 20.53
CA ALA A 136 6.64 0.06 19.41
C ALA A 136 7.76 0.69 18.56
N LYS A 137 7.81 2.03 18.44
CA LYS A 137 8.94 2.75 17.85
C LYS A 137 10.22 2.59 18.68
N LYS A 138 10.12 2.78 20.03
CA LYS A 138 11.28 2.64 20.93
C LYS A 138 11.84 1.22 20.90
N ASP A 139 10.97 0.23 20.80
CA ASP A 139 11.32 -1.19 20.73
C ASP A 139 11.84 -1.60 19.33
N GLY A 140 11.88 -0.68 18.34
CA GLY A 140 12.34 -0.94 16.98
C GLY A 140 11.37 -1.77 16.13
N ILE A 141 10.16 -2.07 16.64
CA ILE A 141 9.13 -2.80 15.91
C ILE A 141 8.64 -1.94 14.75
N ILE A 142 8.26 -0.68 15.03
CA ILE A 142 7.96 0.30 13.98
C ILE A 142 9.26 0.93 13.51
N ASN A 143 9.57 0.79 12.22
CA ASN A 143 10.80 1.25 11.58
C ASN A 143 10.54 1.59 10.11
N GLU A 144 11.60 1.86 9.33
CA GLU A 144 11.51 2.26 7.92
C GLU A 144 10.86 1.21 6.98
N ARG A 145 10.67 -0.04 7.42
CA ARG A 145 9.97 -1.08 6.66
C ARG A 145 8.48 -1.14 6.96
N VAL A 146 8.02 -0.48 8.02
CA VAL A 146 6.60 -0.53 8.42
C VAL A 146 5.87 0.69 7.83
N ILE A 147 4.86 0.43 7.03
CA ILE A 147 4.03 1.42 6.34
C ILE A 147 2.68 1.52 7.05
N ALA A 148 2.30 2.72 7.45
CA ALA A 148 1.01 2.96 8.10
C ALA A 148 -0.14 2.90 7.10
N LEU A 149 -1.20 2.15 7.41
CA LEU A 149 -2.42 2.05 6.60
C LEU A 149 -3.65 2.22 7.50
N GLY A 150 -4.71 2.81 6.94
CA GLY A 150 -6.00 3.01 7.62
C GLY A 150 -6.18 4.41 8.20
N GLY A 151 -7.19 5.13 7.72
CA GLY A 151 -7.55 6.47 8.15
C GLY A 151 -6.50 7.56 7.88
N ILE A 152 -5.58 7.33 6.93
CA ILE A 152 -4.50 8.26 6.61
C ILE A 152 -5.04 9.44 5.81
N THR A 153 -4.77 10.66 6.31
CA THR A 153 -5.02 11.94 5.63
C THR A 153 -3.75 12.77 5.63
N VAL A 154 -3.67 13.80 4.80
CA VAL A 154 -2.53 14.73 4.76
C VAL A 154 -2.19 15.27 6.15
N GLY A 155 -3.22 15.71 6.91
CA GLY A 155 -3.02 16.26 8.26
C GLY A 155 -2.46 15.27 9.29
N LYS A 156 -2.46 13.95 8.99
CA LYS A 156 -1.94 12.90 9.88
C LYS A 156 -0.53 12.43 9.50
N VAL A 157 0.02 12.87 8.36
CA VAL A 157 1.34 12.44 7.89
C VAL A 157 2.43 12.73 8.91
N GLN A 158 2.42 13.92 9.49
CA GLN A 158 3.44 14.30 10.49
C GLN A 158 3.37 13.40 11.74
N GLN A 159 2.18 13.09 12.23
CA GLN A 159 1.99 12.17 13.36
C GLN A 159 2.51 10.76 13.04
N VAL A 160 2.26 10.26 11.82
CA VAL A 160 2.79 8.96 11.36
C VAL A 160 4.32 8.96 11.32
N LYS A 161 4.95 10.04 10.87
CA LYS A 161 6.41 10.22 10.91
C LYS A 161 6.95 10.19 12.36
N GLU A 162 6.23 10.82 13.29
CA GLU A 162 6.59 10.84 14.72
C GLU A 162 6.54 9.45 15.34
N TYR A 163 5.61 8.58 14.95
CA TYR A 163 5.56 7.17 15.34
C TYR A 163 6.68 6.32 14.73
N GLY A 164 7.48 6.87 13.80
CA GLY A 164 8.63 6.18 13.25
C GLY A 164 8.35 5.27 12.07
N PHE A 165 7.17 5.32 11.49
CA PHE A 165 6.85 4.60 10.26
C PHE A 165 7.76 5.01 9.10
N GLY A 166 8.00 4.10 8.16
CA GLY A 166 8.76 4.36 6.95
C GLY A 166 7.95 4.99 5.82
N GLY A 167 6.64 5.12 6.00
CA GLY A 167 5.75 5.68 4.98
C GLY A 167 4.28 5.48 5.29
N VAL A 168 3.45 5.82 4.32
CA VAL A 168 1.99 5.66 4.36
C VAL A 168 1.49 4.88 3.15
N ALA A 169 0.41 4.12 3.36
CA ALA A 169 -0.38 3.53 2.29
C ALA A 169 -1.79 4.16 2.30
N ILE A 170 -2.25 4.59 1.15
CA ILE A 170 -3.53 5.29 0.99
C ILE A 170 -4.39 4.61 -0.08
N LEU A 171 -5.69 4.54 0.20
CA LEU A 171 -6.73 4.06 -0.72
C LEU A 171 -7.80 5.16 -0.89
N GLY A 172 -8.66 5.33 0.11
CA GLY A 172 -9.83 6.20 0.01
C GLY A 172 -9.50 7.68 -0.26
N SER A 173 -8.41 8.20 0.30
CA SER A 173 -7.95 9.56 0.04
C SER A 173 -7.26 9.74 -1.32
N ALA A 174 -6.81 8.65 -1.95
CA ALA A 174 -6.13 8.70 -3.24
C ALA A 174 -7.07 8.74 -4.44
N TRP A 175 -8.35 8.37 -4.25
CA TRP A 175 -9.29 8.21 -5.35
C TRP A 175 -10.65 8.85 -5.04
N LYS A 176 -11.22 9.50 -6.05
CA LYS A 176 -12.59 10.00 -6.02
C LYS A 176 -13.24 9.68 -7.38
N ASP A 177 -14.31 8.90 -7.36
CA ASP A 177 -15.08 8.51 -8.56
C ASP A 177 -14.19 7.97 -9.70
N GLY A 178 -13.20 7.12 -9.37
CA GLY A 178 -12.23 6.57 -10.32
C GLY A 178 -11.13 7.54 -10.74
N ILE A 179 -11.10 8.77 -10.22
CA ILE A 179 -10.09 9.79 -10.56
C ILE A 179 -9.07 9.89 -9.43
N ALA A 180 -7.79 9.77 -9.80
CA ALA A 180 -6.69 9.91 -8.86
C ALA A 180 -6.56 11.34 -8.34
N GLN A 181 -6.46 11.49 -7.02
CA GLN A 181 -6.31 12.77 -6.33
C GLN A 181 -4.81 13.14 -6.23
N LEU A 182 -4.21 13.55 -7.36
CA LEU A 182 -2.76 13.72 -7.50
C LEU A 182 -2.17 14.73 -6.52
N ASP A 183 -2.90 15.82 -6.21
CA ASP A 183 -2.42 16.81 -5.26
C ASP A 183 -2.35 16.26 -3.83
N ILE A 184 -3.35 15.44 -3.43
CA ILE A 184 -3.32 14.74 -2.15
C ILE A 184 -2.14 13.76 -2.11
N ILE A 185 -1.92 12.99 -3.18
CA ILE A 185 -0.80 12.04 -3.26
C ILE A 185 0.55 12.77 -3.13
N LYS A 186 0.73 13.91 -3.78
CA LYS A 186 1.95 14.73 -3.68
C LYS A 186 2.15 15.27 -2.26
N GLN A 187 1.10 15.81 -1.63
CA GLN A 187 1.16 16.30 -0.26
C GLN A 187 1.51 15.19 0.76
N MET A 188 1.16 13.93 0.48
CA MET A 188 1.58 12.80 1.32
C MET A 188 3.09 12.53 1.27
N MET A 189 3.80 13.04 0.24
CA MET A 189 5.24 12.84 0.07
C MET A 189 6.10 13.93 0.75
N GLU A 190 5.50 15.07 1.08
CA GLU A 190 6.15 16.18 1.81
C GLU A 190 6.32 15.84 3.31
#